data_e98e11e5a7580ceacb25781782080fb8
#
_entry.id   e98e11e5a7580ceacb25781782080fb8
#
_cell.length_a   1.000
_cell.length_b   1.000
_cell.length_c   1.000
_cell.angle_alpha   90.00
_cell.angle_beta   90.00
_cell.angle_gamma   90.00
#
_symmetry.space_group_name_H-M   'P 1'
#
loop_
_entity.id
_entity.type
_entity.pdbx_description
1 polymer ?
#
loop_
_entity_poly.entity_id
_entity_poly.type
_entity_poly.pdbx_seq_one_letter_code
_entity_poly.pdbx_strand_id
1 'polypeptide(L)'
;PDGAPVGMLDGWTTEAEHNFFNGLTWGPDGWRYGRHGIKRASKVGPPGLPEEKRLDLSCGIWRFHPVKKHFEIWADGTVNPWGLDWNEEGEAFIPTSVIDHFWHLVPGARYQRVAGQGTSSLHPHSYELMGPTSDHRHWSGGQTGRKALGGNDDAGGGHSHCGLVIYQADAWPREWRGKALFSNVLGQRINAERIERRGSAWTARHEQDFLRSGSEWFRAVDLRQGPWGEVMMAEWTDLGEC
;
A
#
# COMPACT_ATOMS: atom_id res chain seq x y z
N PRO A 1 -4.62 20.78 20.92
CA PRO A 1 -3.16 20.66 20.81
C PRO A 1 -2.51 21.53 21.87
N ASP A 2 -1.53 20.96 22.55
CA ASP A 2 -0.91 21.57 23.74
C ASP A 2 0.28 22.48 23.39
N GLY A 3 0.50 22.77 22.10
CA GLY A 3 1.57 23.63 21.63
C GLY A 3 1.57 23.84 20.11
N ALA A 4 2.54 24.61 19.64
CA ALA A 4 2.76 24.79 18.21
C ALA A 4 3.22 23.47 17.54
N PRO A 5 2.81 23.18 16.29
CA PRO A 5 3.26 22.02 15.58
C PRO A 5 4.79 22.06 15.37
N VAL A 6 5.45 20.91 15.57
CA VAL A 6 6.88 20.75 15.35
C VAL A 6 7.09 19.81 14.18
N GLY A 7 7.79 20.28 13.13
CA GLY A 7 8.19 19.46 12.01
C GLY A 7 9.19 18.40 12.44
N MET A 8 8.91 17.13 12.13
CA MET A 8 9.81 16.01 12.45
C MET A 8 10.62 15.57 11.23
N LEU A 9 10.03 15.68 10.05
CA LEU A 9 10.64 15.34 8.77
C LEU A 9 10.22 16.40 7.74
N ASP A 10 11.11 16.71 6.82
CA ASP A 10 10.86 17.56 5.67
C ASP A 10 11.54 17.02 4.40
N GLY A 11 11.51 17.80 3.31
CA GLY A 11 12.10 17.40 2.02
C GLY A 11 11.18 16.52 1.17
N TRP A 12 9.89 16.45 1.51
CA TRP A 12 8.86 15.81 0.71
C TRP A 12 8.59 16.62 -0.56
N THR A 13 8.60 15.96 -1.72
CA THR A 13 8.16 16.61 -2.96
C THR A 13 6.66 16.81 -2.96
N THR A 14 6.22 17.95 -3.47
CA THR A 14 4.81 18.26 -3.74
C THR A 14 4.49 18.26 -5.24
N GLU A 15 5.50 18.00 -6.08
CA GLU A 15 5.38 18.01 -7.55
C GLU A 15 4.93 16.66 -8.13
N ALA A 16 4.60 15.72 -7.29
CA ALA A 16 4.25 14.35 -7.69
C ALA A 16 2.74 14.12 -7.82
N GLU A 17 1.92 15.18 -7.78
CA GLU A 17 0.46 15.09 -7.79
C GLU A 17 -0.02 14.14 -6.65
N HIS A 18 -0.77 13.08 -6.98
CA HIS A 18 -1.20 12.06 -6.02
C HIS A 18 -0.13 11.00 -5.67
N ASN A 19 1.06 11.07 -6.28
CA ASN A 19 2.13 10.06 -6.14
C ASN A 19 3.21 10.44 -5.12
N PHE A 20 2.94 11.33 -4.18
CA PHE A 20 3.87 11.71 -3.13
C PHE A 20 3.71 10.84 -1.87
N PHE A 21 4.21 11.30 -0.73
CA PHE A 21 4.02 10.57 0.52
C PHE A 21 2.55 10.49 0.93
N ASN A 22 2.15 9.36 1.45
CA ASN A 22 0.77 9.13 1.87
C ASN A 22 0.70 8.18 3.07
N GLY A 23 -0.45 8.17 3.72
CA GLY A 23 -0.85 7.27 4.77
C GLY A 23 0.12 7.17 5.93
N LEU A 24 -0.31 7.60 7.09
CA LEU A 24 0.43 7.41 8.33
C LEU A 24 -0.28 6.35 9.17
N THR A 25 0.44 5.28 9.51
CA THR A 25 -0.09 4.21 10.35
C THR A 25 0.93 3.80 11.42
N TRP A 26 0.46 3.34 12.56
CA TRP A 26 1.33 2.74 13.56
C TRP A 26 1.60 1.28 13.21
N GLY A 27 2.87 0.89 13.25
CA GLY A 27 3.24 -0.50 13.24
C GLY A 27 3.15 -1.14 14.63
N PRO A 28 3.13 -2.47 14.68
CA PRO A 28 3.09 -3.21 15.95
C PRO A 28 4.37 -3.01 16.81
N ASP A 29 5.41 -2.51 16.21
CA ASP A 29 6.73 -2.22 16.81
C ASP A 29 6.85 -0.79 17.38
N GLY A 30 5.78 0.00 17.32
CA GLY A 30 5.75 1.37 17.83
C GLY A 30 6.39 2.42 16.89
N TRP A 31 6.70 2.06 15.65
CA TRP A 31 7.10 3.01 14.62
C TRP A 31 5.88 3.57 13.87
N ARG A 32 6.05 4.76 13.35
CA ARG A 32 5.12 5.35 12.37
C ARG A 32 5.59 5.00 10.98
N TYR A 33 4.71 4.39 10.21
CA TYR A 33 4.97 4.01 8.82
C TYR A 33 4.22 4.92 7.87
N GLY A 34 4.83 5.14 6.71
CA GLY A 34 4.21 5.81 5.59
C GLY A 34 4.70 5.25 4.27
N ARG A 35 4.08 5.71 3.21
CA ARG A 35 4.30 5.23 1.85
C ARG A 35 4.69 6.40 0.96
N HIS A 36 5.34 6.10 -0.15
CA HIS A 36 5.72 7.07 -1.17
C HIS A 36 5.53 6.48 -2.56
N GLY A 37 4.98 7.28 -3.46
CA GLY A 37 4.76 6.88 -4.85
C GLY A 37 6.00 7.03 -5.73
N ILE A 38 5.87 6.66 -7.00
CA ILE A 38 6.98 6.49 -7.94
C ILE A 38 7.27 7.74 -8.81
N LYS A 39 6.31 8.64 -8.97
CA LYS A 39 6.37 9.71 -10.00
C LYS A 39 7.52 10.69 -9.80
N ARG A 40 7.83 11.04 -8.56
CA ARG A 40 8.93 11.94 -8.18
C ARG A 40 9.61 11.44 -6.92
N ALA A 41 10.93 11.56 -6.86
CA ALA A 41 11.66 11.28 -5.65
C ALA A 41 11.57 12.44 -4.64
N SER A 42 11.62 12.10 -3.37
CA SER A 42 11.80 13.05 -2.26
C SER A 42 13.17 12.84 -1.62
N LYS A 43 13.76 13.91 -1.09
CA LYS A 43 14.97 13.86 -0.27
C LYS A 43 14.62 14.14 1.18
N VAL A 44 14.35 13.10 1.92
CA VAL A 44 13.70 13.19 3.24
C VAL A 44 14.71 13.13 4.38
N GLY A 45 14.51 13.97 5.36
CA GLY A 45 15.30 13.98 6.59
C GLY A 45 14.73 14.92 7.65
N PRO A 46 15.36 14.99 8.83
CA PRO A 46 15.01 15.97 9.85
C PRO A 46 15.15 17.40 9.31
N PRO A 47 14.32 18.34 9.77
CA PRO A 47 14.46 19.76 9.43
C PRO A 47 15.86 20.29 9.70
N GLY A 48 16.41 21.04 8.75
CA GLY A 48 17.78 21.59 8.82
C GLY A 48 18.89 20.62 8.44
N LEU A 49 18.58 19.35 8.14
CA LEU A 49 19.58 18.44 7.61
C LEU A 49 19.96 18.85 6.17
N PRO A 50 21.27 19.01 5.84
CA PRO A 50 21.72 19.28 4.49
C PRO A 50 21.22 18.27 3.48
N GLU A 51 20.92 18.71 2.26
CA GLU A 51 20.30 17.87 1.23
C GLU A 51 21.09 16.61 0.90
N GLU A 52 22.41 16.73 0.84
CA GLU A 52 23.33 15.63 0.54
C GLU A 52 23.37 14.53 1.63
N LYS A 53 22.81 14.81 2.81
CA LYS A 53 22.70 13.86 3.92
C LYS A 53 21.30 13.25 4.06
N ARG A 54 20.35 13.72 3.26
CA ARG A 54 18.97 13.21 3.26
C ARG A 54 18.87 11.92 2.48
N LEU A 55 17.87 11.10 2.82
CA LEU A 55 17.61 9.85 2.12
C LEU A 55 16.76 10.10 0.86
N ASP A 56 17.22 9.55 -0.25
CA ASP A 56 16.46 9.53 -1.51
C ASP A 56 15.36 8.47 -1.43
N LEU A 57 14.12 8.90 -1.49
CA LEU A 57 12.93 8.05 -1.46
C LEU A 57 12.13 8.21 -2.75
N SER A 58 12.08 7.16 -3.55
CA SER A 58 11.46 7.16 -4.88
C SER A 58 10.47 6.02 -5.10
N CYS A 59 9.64 5.73 -4.22
CA CYS A 59 8.69 4.64 -4.11
C CYS A 59 9.12 3.63 -3.05
N GLY A 60 8.22 3.30 -2.16
CA GLY A 60 8.47 2.34 -1.11
C GLY A 60 7.79 2.72 0.18
N ILE A 61 8.18 1.99 1.20
CA ILE A 61 7.67 2.15 2.56
C ILE A 61 8.79 2.72 3.43
N TRP A 62 8.49 3.76 4.12
CA TRP A 62 9.37 4.40 5.09
C TRP A 62 8.79 4.29 6.50
N ARG A 63 9.63 4.46 7.51
CA ARG A 63 9.18 4.55 8.90
C ARG A 63 9.97 5.58 9.70
N PHE A 64 9.33 6.07 10.73
CA PHE A 64 9.87 7.03 11.67
C PHE A 64 9.60 6.62 13.10
N HIS A 65 10.65 6.61 13.92
CA HIS A 65 10.52 6.35 15.36
C HIS A 65 10.38 7.66 16.13
N PRO A 66 9.21 7.97 16.71
CA PRO A 66 8.96 9.31 17.24
C PRO A 66 9.82 9.67 18.45
N VAL A 67 10.17 8.69 19.30
CA VAL A 67 11.01 8.90 20.48
C VAL A 67 12.49 9.01 20.10
N LYS A 68 13.00 8.08 19.30
CA LYS A 68 14.40 8.08 18.84
C LYS A 68 14.68 9.12 17.77
N LYS A 69 13.62 9.73 17.18
CA LYS A 69 13.69 10.66 16.04
C LYS A 69 14.51 10.09 14.88
N HIS A 70 14.35 8.81 14.62
CA HIS A 70 15.04 8.09 13.58
C HIS A 70 14.11 7.83 12.39
N PHE A 71 14.59 8.16 11.19
CA PHE A 71 13.90 7.93 9.93
C PHE A 71 14.70 6.94 9.10
N GLU A 72 14.02 6.00 8.46
CA GLU A 72 14.63 5.06 7.52
C GLU A 72 13.66 4.64 6.43
N ILE A 73 14.20 4.21 5.31
CA ILE A 73 13.45 3.53 4.25
C ILE A 73 13.40 2.05 4.64
N TRP A 74 12.19 1.56 4.89
CA TRP A 74 11.98 0.22 5.43
C TRP A 74 11.91 -0.86 4.35
N ALA A 75 11.28 -0.54 3.20
CA ALA A 75 11.23 -1.39 2.02
C ALA A 75 11.20 -0.52 0.76
N ASP A 76 11.90 -0.93 -0.29
CA ASP A 76 12.07 -0.15 -1.51
C ASP A 76 11.35 -0.81 -2.69
N GLY A 77 10.80 -0.02 -3.60
CA GLY A 77 10.16 -0.53 -4.80
C GLY A 77 8.65 -0.54 -4.76
N THR A 78 8.04 -1.45 -5.51
CA THR A 78 6.61 -1.49 -5.86
C THR A 78 6.19 -0.33 -6.77
N VAL A 79 4.89 -0.05 -6.89
CA VAL A 79 4.36 1.10 -7.64
C VAL A 79 3.18 1.68 -6.89
N ASN A 80 3.32 2.92 -6.45
CA ASN A 80 2.25 3.66 -5.78
C ASN A 80 1.54 2.85 -4.68
N PRO A 81 2.25 2.44 -3.62
CA PRO A 81 1.61 1.75 -2.51
C PRO A 81 0.63 2.70 -1.81
N TRP A 82 -0.61 2.26 -1.63
CA TRP A 82 -1.68 3.05 -1.02
C TRP A 82 -2.50 2.25 -0.02
N GLY A 83 -1.84 1.58 0.86
CA GLY A 83 -2.37 0.75 1.94
C GLY A 83 -1.22 0.10 2.67
N LEU A 84 -1.37 -0.19 3.94
CA LEU A 84 -0.39 -0.93 4.73
C LEU A 84 -1.08 -1.42 6.00
N ASP A 85 -1.00 -2.72 6.23
CA ASP A 85 -1.47 -3.32 7.48
C ASP A 85 -0.66 -4.57 7.81
N TRP A 86 -0.83 -5.08 9.03
CA TRP A 86 -0.12 -6.24 9.55
C TRP A 86 -1.11 -7.35 9.90
N ASN A 87 -0.68 -8.60 9.70
CA ASN A 87 -1.42 -9.74 10.22
C ASN A 87 -1.12 -9.97 11.72
N GLU A 88 -1.76 -10.96 12.31
CA GLU A 88 -1.59 -11.27 13.74
C GLU A 88 -0.17 -11.78 14.10
N GLU A 89 0.61 -12.19 13.12
CA GLU A 89 2.02 -12.59 13.30
C GLU A 89 2.98 -11.39 13.19
N GLY A 90 2.47 -10.19 12.89
CA GLY A 90 3.26 -8.98 12.71
C GLY A 90 3.89 -8.84 11.33
N GLU A 91 3.51 -9.67 10.37
CA GLU A 91 3.94 -9.55 8.98
C GLU A 91 3.14 -8.47 8.26
N ALA A 92 3.84 -7.67 7.47
CA ALA A 92 3.28 -6.50 6.80
C ALA A 92 2.87 -6.79 5.35
N PHE A 93 1.78 -6.18 4.91
CA PHE A 93 1.28 -6.32 3.54
C PHE A 93 0.84 -4.98 2.97
N ILE A 94 0.93 -4.86 1.64
CA ILE A 94 0.48 -3.67 0.90
C ILE A 94 -0.23 -4.05 -0.40
N PRO A 95 -1.28 -3.33 -0.78
CA PRO A 95 -1.75 -3.25 -2.15
C PRO A 95 -0.96 -2.20 -2.94
N THR A 96 -0.98 -2.29 -4.25
CA THR A 96 -0.38 -1.31 -5.17
C THR A 96 -1.34 -0.95 -6.29
N SER A 97 -1.13 0.23 -6.90
CA SER A 97 -2.09 0.80 -7.84
C SER A 97 -1.91 0.38 -9.29
N VAL A 98 -0.68 0.09 -9.75
CA VAL A 98 -0.36 0.08 -11.19
C VAL A 98 0.18 -1.26 -11.71
N ILE A 99 0.72 -2.10 -10.86
CA ILE A 99 1.22 -3.44 -11.21
C ILE A 99 0.45 -4.49 -10.44
N ASP A 100 0.70 -5.76 -10.76
CA ASP A 100 0.13 -6.84 -9.97
C ASP A 100 0.36 -6.56 -8.48
N HIS A 101 -0.61 -6.85 -7.69
CA HIS A 101 -0.63 -6.65 -6.25
C HIS A 101 -1.01 -8.01 -5.65
N PHE A 102 -0.89 -8.27 -4.54
CA PHE A 102 -0.72 -7.83 -3.22
C PHE A 102 0.66 -8.28 -2.74
N TRP A 103 1.32 -7.51 -1.88
CA TRP A 103 2.71 -7.74 -1.54
C TRP A 103 2.90 -8.05 -0.07
N HIS A 104 3.66 -9.10 0.25
CA HIS A 104 4.24 -9.31 1.56
C HIS A 104 5.51 -8.47 1.69
N LEU A 105 5.61 -7.65 2.72
CA LEU A 105 6.74 -6.77 2.95
C LEU A 105 7.75 -7.35 3.93
N VAL A 106 9.00 -7.38 3.50
CA VAL A 106 10.13 -7.79 4.34
C VAL A 106 11.06 -6.58 4.53
N PRO A 107 11.51 -6.28 5.76
CA PRO A 107 12.45 -5.19 6.02
C PRO A 107 13.69 -5.27 5.13
N GLY A 108 14.05 -4.16 4.50
CA GLY A 108 15.21 -4.07 3.60
C GLY A 108 15.03 -4.73 2.23
N ALA A 109 13.87 -5.32 1.94
CA ALA A 109 13.62 -5.94 0.65
C ALA A 109 13.43 -4.88 -0.44
N ARG A 110 13.76 -5.28 -1.66
CA ARG A 110 13.49 -4.54 -2.88
C ARG A 110 12.46 -5.26 -3.72
N TYR A 111 11.43 -4.52 -4.12
CA TYR A 111 10.29 -5.03 -4.86
C TYR A 111 10.31 -4.60 -6.32
N GLN A 112 9.69 -5.43 -7.16
CA GLN A 112 9.49 -5.13 -8.56
C GLN A 112 8.84 -3.76 -8.73
N ARG A 113 9.33 -3.03 -9.73
CA ARG A 113 8.75 -1.76 -10.21
C ARG A 113 8.22 -1.93 -11.63
N VAL A 114 7.59 -0.91 -12.16
CA VAL A 114 7.24 -0.84 -13.58
C VAL A 114 8.51 -1.01 -14.43
N ALA A 115 8.40 -1.68 -15.55
CA ALA A 115 9.52 -1.95 -16.46
C ALA A 115 10.35 -0.68 -16.76
N GLY A 116 11.66 -0.83 -16.80
CA GLY A 116 12.61 0.26 -17.06
C GLY A 116 13.01 1.10 -15.85
N GLN A 117 12.47 0.83 -14.69
CA GLN A 117 12.90 1.49 -13.46
C GLN A 117 14.22 0.86 -12.97
N GLY A 118 15.28 1.64 -13.00
CA GLY A 118 16.65 1.20 -12.70
C GLY A 118 16.87 0.67 -11.28
N THR A 119 18.13 0.40 -10.97
CA THR A 119 18.56 0.02 -9.62
C THR A 119 18.31 1.14 -8.62
N SER A 120 17.93 0.80 -7.39
CA SER A 120 17.85 1.74 -6.29
C SER A 120 19.24 2.06 -5.74
N SER A 121 19.44 3.31 -5.28
CA SER A 121 20.64 3.68 -4.53
C SER A 121 20.79 2.89 -3.23
N LEU A 122 19.68 2.40 -2.65
CA LEU A 122 19.68 1.58 -1.44
C LEU A 122 20.13 0.14 -1.69
N HIS A 123 19.92 -0.36 -2.91
CA HIS A 123 20.18 -1.74 -3.29
C HIS A 123 20.92 -1.83 -4.64
N PRO A 124 22.10 -1.21 -4.77
CA PRO A 124 22.82 -1.13 -6.04
C PRO A 124 23.23 -2.50 -6.59
N HIS A 125 23.32 -3.50 -5.72
CA HIS A 125 23.73 -4.86 -6.05
C HIS A 125 22.61 -5.91 -5.94
N SER A 126 21.36 -5.49 -5.82
CA SER A 126 20.23 -6.43 -5.81
C SER A 126 20.00 -6.97 -7.20
N TYR A 127 20.00 -8.29 -7.32
CA TYR A 127 19.82 -8.99 -8.59
C TYR A 127 18.40 -9.49 -8.78
N GLU A 128 17.66 -9.71 -7.70
CA GLU A 128 16.32 -10.24 -7.73
C GLU A 128 15.34 -9.30 -7.05
N LEU A 129 14.20 -9.11 -7.66
CA LEU A 129 13.07 -8.36 -7.11
C LEU A 129 12.07 -9.35 -6.57
N MET A 130 11.52 -9.07 -5.39
CA MET A 130 10.42 -9.86 -4.87
C MET A 130 9.17 -9.64 -5.71
N GLY A 131 8.47 -10.72 -5.99
CA GLY A 131 7.20 -10.68 -6.71
C GLY A 131 5.99 -10.49 -5.80
N PRO A 132 4.81 -10.25 -6.37
CA PRO A 132 3.57 -10.11 -5.63
C PRO A 132 3.10 -11.43 -5.03
N THR A 133 2.24 -11.33 -4.02
CA THR A 133 1.73 -12.50 -3.27
C THR A 133 0.38 -13.01 -3.83
N SER A 134 -0.37 -12.17 -4.54
CA SER A 134 -1.71 -12.48 -5.04
C SER A 134 -1.70 -13.26 -6.37
N ASP A 135 -2.79 -13.96 -6.62
CA ASP A 135 -3.04 -14.73 -7.84
C ASP A 135 -3.83 -13.96 -8.91
N HIS A 136 -4.29 -12.76 -8.63
CA HIS A 136 -5.04 -11.96 -9.60
C HIS A 136 -4.18 -10.89 -10.29
N ARG A 137 -4.70 -10.39 -11.41
CA ARG A 137 -3.97 -9.50 -12.29
C ARG A 137 -4.49 -8.08 -12.24
N HIS A 138 -3.58 -7.18 -12.47
CA HIS A 138 -3.86 -5.78 -12.65
C HIS A 138 -4.38 -5.50 -14.07
N TRP A 139 -5.40 -4.62 -14.19
CA TRP A 139 -5.77 -4.05 -15.48
C TRP A 139 -4.86 -2.86 -15.78
N SER A 140 -4.29 -2.83 -16.97
CA SER A 140 -3.54 -1.66 -17.42
C SER A 140 -4.48 -0.66 -18.10
N GLY A 141 -4.42 0.60 -17.68
CA GLY A 141 -5.11 1.72 -18.33
C GLY A 141 -6.62 1.72 -18.18
N GLY A 142 -7.11 2.46 -17.22
CA GLY A 142 -8.46 2.93 -17.02
C GLY A 142 -9.65 2.05 -17.38
N GLN A 143 -10.79 2.65 -17.51
CA GLN A 143 -12.04 1.96 -17.92
C GLN A 143 -11.95 1.29 -19.30
N THR A 144 -11.15 1.83 -20.19
CA THR A 144 -10.88 1.23 -21.50
C THR A 144 -10.04 -0.04 -21.41
N GLY A 145 -9.08 -0.09 -20.52
CA GLY A 145 -8.29 -1.27 -20.22
C GLY A 145 -9.12 -2.43 -19.65
N ARG A 146 -10.12 -2.12 -18.85
CA ARG A 146 -11.08 -3.08 -18.32
C ARG A 146 -11.75 -3.92 -19.40
N LYS A 147 -12.19 -3.29 -20.49
CA LYS A 147 -12.80 -3.97 -21.65
C LYS A 147 -11.77 -4.70 -22.51
N ALA A 148 -10.57 -4.15 -22.63
CA ALA A 148 -9.53 -4.68 -23.50
C ALA A 148 -8.90 -5.98 -22.99
N LEU A 149 -8.83 -6.18 -21.68
CA LEU A 149 -8.16 -7.33 -21.08
C LEU A 149 -9.07 -8.54 -20.86
N GLY A 150 -10.33 -8.47 -21.29
CA GLY A 150 -11.27 -9.60 -21.16
C GLY A 150 -11.56 -10.00 -19.71
N GLY A 151 -11.15 -9.16 -18.77
CA GLY A 151 -11.44 -9.26 -17.35
C GLY A 151 -10.87 -10.48 -16.66
N ASN A 152 -10.22 -10.25 -15.56
CA ASN A 152 -9.97 -11.24 -14.52
C ASN A 152 -10.82 -10.91 -13.28
N ASP A 153 -12.08 -10.56 -13.54
CA ASP A 153 -13.06 -10.20 -12.52
C ASP A 153 -13.21 -11.30 -11.47
N ASP A 154 -13.18 -12.55 -11.89
CA ASP A 154 -13.31 -13.70 -11.00
C ASP A 154 -12.13 -13.85 -10.03
N ALA A 155 -10.96 -13.35 -10.43
CA ALA A 155 -9.79 -13.29 -9.57
C ALA A 155 -9.63 -11.93 -8.85
N GLY A 156 -10.65 -11.07 -8.85
CA GLY A 156 -10.60 -9.78 -8.19
C GLY A 156 -9.71 -8.73 -8.86
N GLY A 157 -9.38 -8.94 -10.13
CA GLY A 157 -8.55 -8.02 -10.89
C GLY A 157 -9.16 -6.62 -11.04
N GLY A 158 -8.30 -5.64 -11.28
CA GLY A 158 -8.69 -4.25 -11.42
C GLY A 158 -7.53 -3.30 -11.47
N HIS A 159 -7.75 -2.08 -11.07
CA HIS A 159 -6.75 -1.02 -11.03
C HIS A 159 -6.94 -0.16 -9.79
N SER A 160 -5.85 0.45 -9.31
CA SER A 160 -5.86 1.29 -8.12
C SER A 160 -6.35 0.56 -6.88
N HIS A 161 -5.65 -0.52 -6.55
CA HIS A 161 -5.86 -1.20 -5.29
C HIS A 161 -5.27 -0.35 -4.17
N CYS A 162 -6.12 0.08 -3.23
CA CYS A 162 -5.75 1.00 -2.16
C CYS A 162 -6.54 0.74 -0.88
N GLY A 163 -6.08 1.35 0.20
CA GLY A 163 -6.59 1.08 1.53
C GLY A 163 -6.44 -0.40 1.88
N LEU A 164 -5.99 -0.73 3.05
CA LEU A 164 -5.85 -2.12 3.47
C LEU A 164 -6.25 -2.23 4.92
N VAL A 165 -7.03 -3.25 5.22
CA VAL A 165 -7.23 -3.77 6.56
C VAL A 165 -7.12 -5.28 6.54
N ILE A 166 -6.29 -5.84 7.41
CA ILE A 166 -6.29 -7.26 7.72
C ILE A 166 -7.15 -7.42 8.95
N TYR A 167 -8.35 -7.99 8.76
CA TYR A 167 -9.34 -8.02 9.82
C TYR A 167 -8.94 -8.94 10.97
N GLN A 168 -8.80 -8.40 12.18
CA GLN A 168 -8.31 -9.13 13.34
C GLN A 168 -9.28 -9.08 14.55
N ALA A 169 -10.42 -8.42 14.41
CA ALA A 169 -11.42 -8.33 15.47
C ALA A 169 -12.38 -9.52 15.48
N ASP A 170 -13.27 -9.53 16.47
CA ASP A 170 -14.26 -10.59 16.69
C ASP A 170 -15.71 -10.10 16.47
N ALA A 171 -15.90 -8.89 15.93
CA ALA A 171 -17.26 -8.35 15.68
C ALA A 171 -17.93 -8.98 14.45
N TRP A 172 -17.15 -9.50 13.52
CA TRP A 172 -17.65 -10.22 12.35
C TRP A 172 -17.51 -11.73 12.52
N PRO A 173 -18.22 -12.53 11.67
CA PRO A 173 -18.05 -13.98 11.67
C PRO A 173 -16.58 -14.40 11.55
N ARG A 174 -16.23 -15.48 12.22
CA ARG A 174 -14.83 -15.94 12.39
C ARG A 174 -14.08 -16.15 11.06
N GLU A 175 -14.80 -16.50 10.01
CA GLU A 175 -14.23 -16.70 8.66
C GLU A 175 -13.64 -15.43 8.03
N TRP A 176 -13.94 -14.25 8.58
CA TRP A 176 -13.33 -13.00 8.14
C TRP A 176 -12.00 -12.69 8.81
N ARG A 177 -11.73 -13.30 9.96
CA ARG A 177 -10.50 -13.05 10.70
C ARG A 177 -9.27 -13.49 9.90
N GLY A 178 -8.28 -12.61 9.80
CA GLY A 178 -7.05 -12.82 9.04
C GLY A 178 -7.16 -12.55 7.54
N LYS A 179 -8.36 -12.25 7.02
CA LYS A 179 -8.50 -11.83 5.62
C LYS A 179 -8.05 -10.40 5.42
N ALA A 180 -7.39 -10.15 4.30
CA ALA A 180 -7.09 -8.81 3.82
C ALA A 180 -8.27 -8.26 3.02
N LEU A 181 -8.70 -7.07 3.36
CA LEU A 181 -9.72 -6.31 2.63
C LEU A 181 -9.07 -5.05 2.09
N PHE A 182 -9.23 -4.78 0.81
CA PHE A 182 -8.74 -3.55 0.19
C PHE A 182 -9.64 -3.10 -0.96
N SER A 183 -9.62 -1.82 -1.20
CA SER A 183 -10.38 -1.22 -2.27
C SER A 183 -9.78 -1.56 -3.63
N ASN A 184 -10.65 -1.76 -4.60
CA ASN A 184 -10.36 -1.83 -6.01
C ASN A 184 -11.16 -0.72 -6.69
N VAL A 185 -10.52 0.44 -6.86
CA VAL A 185 -11.19 1.70 -7.26
C VAL A 185 -11.90 1.54 -8.60
N LEU A 186 -11.21 1.05 -9.63
CA LEU A 186 -11.81 0.86 -10.95
C LEU A 186 -12.66 -0.40 -11.07
N GLY A 187 -12.50 -1.35 -10.16
CA GLY A 187 -13.37 -2.52 -10.06
C GLY A 187 -14.68 -2.24 -9.31
N GLN A 188 -14.84 -1.05 -8.72
CA GLN A 188 -16.00 -0.66 -7.89
C GLN A 188 -16.34 -1.68 -6.82
N ARG A 189 -15.32 -2.20 -6.12
CA ARG A 189 -15.48 -3.26 -5.13
C ARG A 189 -14.49 -3.15 -3.99
N ILE A 190 -14.75 -3.91 -2.95
CA ILE A 190 -13.77 -4.25 -1.92
C ILE A 190 -13.42 -5.71 -2.12
N ASN A 191 -12.17 -5.95 -2.49
CA ASN A 191 -11.63 -7.30 -2.60
C ASN A 191 -11.45 -7.92 -1.23
N ALA A 192 -11.56 -9.25 -1.17
CA ALA A 192 -11.18 -10.04 0.00
C ALA A 192 -10.16 -11.10 -0.42
N GLU A 193 -9.04 -11.13 0.30
CA GLU A 193 -7.96 -12.08 0.07
C GLU A 193 -7.74 -12.94 1.30
N ARG A 194 -7.58 -14.23 1.09
CA ARG A 194 -7.10 -15.14 2.12
C ARG A 194 -5.57 -15.18 2.09
N ILE A 195 -4.95 -14.76 3.19
CA ILE A 195 -3.50 -14.78 3.36
C ILE A 195 -3.11 -16.12 3.98
N GLU A 196 -2.16 -16.82 3.37
CA GLU A 196 -1.70 -18.12 3.82
C GLU A 196 -0.16 -18.16 3.89
N ARG A 197 0.36 -18.72 4.99
CA ARG A 197 1.80 -18.91 5.13
C ARG A 197 2.26 -20.12 4.32
N ARG A 198 3.36 -19.96 3.60
CA ARG A 198 4.06 -21.04 2.86
C ARG A 198 5.54 -21.05 3.21
N GLY A 199 5.89 -21.80 4.24
CA GLY A 199 7.26 -21.81 4.78
C GLY A 199 7.64 -20.45 5.35
N SER A 200 8.67 -19.80 4.81
CA SER A 200 9.08 -18.43 5.15
C SER A 200 8.39 -17.35 4.31
N ALA A 201 7.62 -17.76 3.30
CA ALA A 201 6.90 -16.85 2.42
C ALA A 201 5.40 -16.84 2.74
N TRP A 202 4.72 -15.87 2.15
CA TRP A 202 3.27 -15.72 2.22
C TRP A 202 2.67 -15.71 0.81
N THR A 203 1.45 -16.20 0.70
CA THR A 203 0.63 -16.12 -0.51
C THR A 203 -0.72 -15.55 -0.15
N ALA A 204 -1.36 -14.91 -1.11
CA ALA A 204 -2.75 -14.48 -0.98
C ALA A 204 -3.54 -15.01 -2.16
N ARG A 205 -4.79 -15.37 -1.90
CA ARG A 205 -5.73 -15.84 -2.93
C ARG A 205 -7.01 -15.06 -2.83
N HIS A 206 -7.50 -14.63 -3.98
CA HIS A 206 -8.78 -13.97 -4.07
C HIS A 206 -9.90 -14.91 -3.62
N GLU A 207 -10.79 -14.37 -2.79
CA GLU A 207 -12.06 -15.01 -2.41
C GLU A 207 -13.24 -14.19 -2.96
N GLN A 208 -14.43 -14.48 -2.54
CA GLN A 208 -15.58 -13.66 -2.90
C GLN A 208 -15.36 -12.23 -2.41
N ASP A 209 -15.55 -11.25 -3.31
CA ASP A 209 -15.48 -9.84 -2.95
C ASP A 209 -16.36 -9.53 -1.73
N PHE A 210 -15.78 -8.77 -0.79
CA PHE A 210 -16.54 -8.34 0.40
C PHE A 210 -17.72 -7.43 0.03
N LEU A 211 -17.52 -6.58 -0.98
CA LEU A 211 -18.53 -5.65 -1.46
C LEU A 211 -18.35 -5.43 -2.96
N ARG A 212 -19.46 -5.44 -3.69
CA ARG A 212 -19.54 -4.94 -5.07
C ARG A 212 -20.57 -3.81 -5.13
N SER A 213 -20.15 -2.67 -5.66
CA SER A 213 -21.03 -1.54 -5.90
C SER A 213 -21.72 -1.67 -7.26
N GLY A 214 -23.02 -1.35 -7.30
CA GLY A 214 -23.74 -1.14 -8.56
C GLY A 214 -23.55 0.25 -9.17
N SER A 215 -22.80 1.13 -8.51
CA SER A 215 -22.57 2.51 -8.93
C SER A 215 -21.20 2.67 -9.57
N GLU A 216 -21.16 3.28 -10.74
CA GLU A 216 -19.91 3.68 -11.40
C GLU A 216 -19.15 4.78 -10.66
N TRP A 217 -19.82 5.48 -9.75
CA TRP A 217 -19.25 6.57 -8.94
C TRP A 217 -18.51 6.08 -7.70
N PHE A 218 -18.66 4.81 -7.33
CA PHE A 218 -18.04 4.28 -6.14
C PHE A 218 -16.51 4.20 -6.28
N ARG A 219 -15.80 4.89 -5.37
CA ARG A 219 -14.35 4.92 -5.28
C ARG A 219 -13.92 4.85 -3.82
N ALA A 220 -13.95 3.67 -3.23
CA ALA A 220 -13.36 3.49 -1.91
C ALA A 220 -11.85 3.72 -1.99
N VAL A 221 -11.29 4.49 -1.06
CA VAL A 221 -9.88 4.91 -1.08
C VAL A 221 -9.10 4.51 0.16
N ASP A 222 -9.76 4.26 1.28
CA ASP A 222 -9.10 3.75 2.49
C ASP A 222 -10.05 2.89 3.32
N LEU A 223 -9.49 1.94 4.04
CA LEU A 223 -10.19 1.06 4.96
C LEU A 223 -9.46 1.04 6.29
N ARG A 224 -10.18 1.10 7.40
CA ARG A 224 -9.61 1.05 8.75
C ARG A 224 -10.48 0.25 9.69
N GLN A 225 -9.87 -0.63 10.47
CA GLN A 225 -10.56 -1.27 11.58
C GLN A 225 -10.71 -0.28 12.73
N GLY A 226 -11.92 -0.15 13.22
CA GLY A 226 -12.23 0.68 14.38
C GLY A 226 -12.13 -0.09 15.70
N PRO A 227 -12.28 0.61 16.82
CA PRO A 227 -12.01 0.06 18.15
C PRO A 227 -12.99 -1.03 18.60
N TRP A 228 -14.17 -1.13 18.00
CA TRP A 228 -15.16 -2.16 18.31
C TRP A 228 -15.22 -3.29 17.28
N GLY A 229 -14.23 -3.33 16.38
CA GLY A 229 -14.13 -4.37 15.36
C GLY A 229 -14.92 -4.08 14.07
N GLU A 230 -15.51 -2.92 13.95
CA GLU A 230 -16.07 -2.45 12.69
C GLU A 230 -14.96 -2.10 11.69
N VAL A 231 -15.27 -2.12 10.41
CA VAL A 231 -14.40 -1.57 9.36
C VAL A 231 -15.03 -0.30 8.82
N MET A 232 -14.32 0.79 8.97
CA MET A 232 -14.68 2.09 8.40
C MET A 232 -14.07 2.20 7.00
N MET A 233 -14.81 2.80 6.08
CA MET A 233 -14.41 3.04 4.71
C MET A 233 -14.50 4.52 4.39
N ALA A 234 -13.44 5.07 3.80
CA ALA A 234 -13.49 6.36 3.15
C ALA A 234 -13.76 6.15 1.65
N GLU A 235 -14.73 6.87 1.14
CA GLU A 235 -15.16 6.78 -0.25
C GLU A 235 -15.06 8.15 -0.91
N TRP A 236 -14.55 8.19 -2.12
CA TRP A 236 -14.45 9.39 -2.95
C TRP A 236 -15.34 9.21 -4.17
N THR A 237 -16.51 9.86 -4.16
CA THR A 237 -17.48 9.73 -5.24
C THR A 237 -16.97 10.43 -6.50
N ASP A 238 -16.56 9.67 -7.49
CA ASP A 238 -15.98 10.18 -8.72
C ASP A 238 -16.16 9.19 -9.88
N LEU A 239 -16.10 9.69 -11.12
CA LEU A 239 -15.99 8.89 -12.34
C LEU A 239 -14.53 8.78 -12.83
N GLY A 240 -13.63 9.58 -12.26
CA GLY A 240 -12.24 9.65 -12.64
C GLY A 240 -11.46 8.35 -12.38
N GLU A 241 -10.32 8.28 -13.02
CA GLU A 241 -9.26 7.32 -12.76
C GLU A 241 -8.25 7.92 -11.78
N CYS A 242 -7.50 7.09 -11.10
CA CYS A 242 -6.43 7.55 -10.24
C CYS A 242 -5.23 8.05 -11.03
#